data_e4be0fffb8e67e4adb5ed7742a151b48
#
_entry.id   e4be0fffb8e67e4adb5ed7742a151b48
#
_cell.length_a   1.000
_cell.length_b   1.000
_cell.length_c   1.000
_cell.angle_alpha   90.00
_cell.angle_beta   90.00
_cell.angle_gamma   90.00
#
_symmetry.space_group_name_H-M   'P 1'
#
loop_
_entity.id
_entity.type
_entity.pdbx_description
1 polymer ?
#
loop_
_entity_poly.entity_id
_entity_poly.type
_entity_poly.pdbx_seq_one_letter_code
_entity_poly.pdbx_strand_id
1 'polypeptide(L)'
;MLEIFLLIIRFCQKRMKKIMGLRDYIKANRQRAMLVLFLITLTQLTTTMYTYLTSPQLNAIASGKFELFLELIFVQFLIGQVCNVSFNWGSLQNTKQTQTLFHQVRQRIIRHYYQQPEDKVSEMENHLGNDLQLVQESYYNVYFYFVCDLIYIILTIGTLFTFHWILVVYTLLVTLLAVVVPKLTEKYTNRA
;
A
#
# COMPACT_ATOMS: atom_id res chain seq x y z
N MET A 1 -14.70 -11.86 15.30
CA MET A 1 -14.65 -10.78 14.32
C MET A 1 -13.59 -10.99 13.23
N LEU A 2 -12.36 -11.35 13.58
CA LEU A 2 -11.27 -11.56 12.59
C LEU A 2 -11.53 -12.73 11.64
N GLU A 3 -12.11 -13.83 12.11
CA GLU A 3 -12.45 -14.99 11.27
C GLU A 3 -13.55 -14.68 10.25
N ILE A 4 -14.56 -13.91 10.66
CA ILE A 4 -15.62 -13.44 9.75
C ILE A 4 -15.02 -12.51 8.70
N PHE A 5 -14.11 -11.63 9.08
CA PHE A 5 -13.38 -10.74 8.18
C PHE A 5 -12.50 -11.52 7.19
N LEU A 6 -11.78 -12.54 7.65
CA LEU A 6 -10.98 -13.44 6.81
C LEU A 6 -11.84 -14.31 5.90
N LEU A 7 -13.01 -14.73 6.36
CA LEU A 7 -13.97 -15.52 5.57
C LEU A 7 -14.63 -14.66 4.48
N ILE A 8 -14.98 -13.41 4.81
CA ILE A 8 -15.48 -12.42 3.85
C ILE A 8 -14.41 -12.10 2.80
N ILE A 9 -13.15 -11.88 3.22
CA ILE A 9 -12.02 -11.67 2.30
C ILE A 9 -11.83 -12.88 1.40
N ARG A 10 -11.85 -14.11 1.92
CA ARG A 10 -11.70 -15.34 1.12
C ARG A 10 -12.88 -15.55 0.17
N PHE A 11 -14.11 -15.24 0.59
CA PHE A 11 -15.31 -15.39 -0.23
C PHE A 11 -15.37 -14.33 -1.34
N CYS A 12 -15.07 -13.07 -1.01
CA CYS A 12 -14.86 -12.00 -1.97
C CYS A 12 -13.70 -12.30 -2.91
N GLN A 13 -12.56 -12.78 -2.39
CA GLN A 13 -11.39 -13.12 -3.18
C GLN A 13 -11.66 -14.25 -4.19
N LYS A 14 -12.47 -15.25 -3.83
CA LYS A 14 -12.80 -16.39 -4.71
C LYS A 14 -13.77 -16.01 -5.83
N ARG A 15 -14.75 -15.12 -5.56
CA ARG A 15 -15.67 -14.60 -6.60
C ARG A 15 -15.02 -13.48 -7.44
N MET A 16 -14.21 -12.61 -6.85
CA MET A 16 -13.61 -11.48 -7.54
C MET A 16 -12.33 -11.83 -8.32
N LYS A 17 -11.61 -12.90 -8.00
CA LYS A 17 -10.48 -13.41 -8.84
C LYS A 17 -10.87 -13.62 -10.30
N LYS A 18 -12.16 -13.82 -10.57
CA LYS A 18 -12.69 -13.98 -11.93
C LYS A 18 -13.09 -12.65 -12.60
N ILE A 19 -13.23 -11.55 -11.84
CA ILE A 19 -13.86 -10.32 -12.33
C ILE A 19 -12.90 -9.13 -12.41
N MET A 20 -11.90 -9.01 -11.51
CA MET A 20 -11.02 -7.85 -11.45
C MET A 20 -9.63 -8.23 -10.92
N GLY A 21 -8.69 -8.50 -11.82
CA GLY A 21 -7.30 -8.76 -11.47
C GLY A 21 -6.41 -7.52 -11.65
N LEU A 22 -5.19 -7.57 -11.14
CA LEU A 22 -4.12 -6.61 -11.40
C LEU A 22 -3.96 -6.32 -12.90
N ARG A 23 -4.23 -7.32 -13.73
CA ARG A 23 -4.23 -7.20 -15.20
C ARG A 23 -5.27 -6.21 -15.73
N ASP A 24 -6.44 -6.14 -15.12
CA ASP A 24 -7.51 -5.21 -15.54
C ASP A 24 -7.21 -3.78 -15.08
N TYR A 25 -6.60 -3.62 -13.89
CA TYR A 25 -6.06 -2.35 -13.42
C TYR A 25 -5.02 -1.79 -14.40
N ILE A 26 -4.05 -2.60 -14.82
CA ILE A 26 -3.01 -2.18 -15.78
C ILE A 26 -3.63 -1.91 -17.16
N LYS A 27 -4.60 -2.72 -17.60
CA LYS A 27 -5.25 -2.56 -18.90
C LYS A 27 -6.14 -1.33 -19.00
N ALA A 28 -6.73 -0.86 -17.90
CA ALA A 28 -7.59 0.31 -17.89
C ALA A 28 -6.86 1.57 -18.42
N ASN A 29 -5.61 1.77 -18.00
CA ASN A 29 -4.69 2.75 -18.57
C ASN A 29 -3.24 2.39 -18.23
N ARG A 30 -2.54 1.77 -19.18
CA ARG A 30 -1.18 1.26 -18.98
C ARG A 30 -0.17 2.37 -18.64
N GLN A 31 -0.27 3.54 -19.28
CA GLN A 31 0.66 4.64 -19.04
C GLN A 31 0.52 5.18 -17.60
N ARG A 32 -0.73 5.35 -17.15
CA ARG A 32 -1.01 5.81 -15.79
C ARG A 32 -0.59 4.78 -14.74
N ALA A 33 -0.82 3.49 -14.99
CA ALA A 33 -0.39 2.42 -14.09
C ALA A 33 1.15 2.39 -13.94
N MET A 34 1.90 2.56 -15.03
CA MET A 34 3.36 2.66 -14.99
C MET A 34 3.83 3.91 -14.25
N LEU A 35 3.16 5.05 -14.45
CA LEU A 35 3.46 6.30 -13.74
C LEU A 35 3.21 6.15 -12.23
N VAL A 36 2.11 5.50 -11.83
CA VAL A 36 1.83 5.19 -10.41
C VAL A 36 2.94 4.34 -9.82
N LEU A 37 3.36 3.26 -10.50
CA LEU A 37 4.44 2.40 -10.05
C LEU A 37 5.76 3.17 -9.89
N PHE A 38 6.10 4.00 -10.87
CA PHE A 38 7.28 4.86 -10.83
C PHE A 38 7.25 5.82 -9.63
N LEU A 39 6.12 6.52 -9.41
CA LEU A 39 5.97 7.45 -8.30
C LEU A 39 6.03 6.74 -6.93
N ILE A 40 5.46 5.53 -6.81
CA ILE A 40 5.60 4.71 -5.59
C ILE A 40 7.07 4.38 -5.35
N THR A 41 7.78 3.88 -6.37
CA THR A 41 9.19 3.52 -6.23
C THR A 41 10.03 4.73 -5.85
N LEU A 42 9.80 5.89 -6.48
CA LEU A 42 10.46 7.14 -6.16
C LEU A 42 10.20 7.58 -4.70
N THR A 43 8.94 7.49 -4.25
CA THR A 43 8.57 7.79 -2.86
C THR A 43 9.31 6.91 -1.88
N GLN A 44 9.34 5.60 -2.11
CA GLN A 44 10.01 4.68 -1.19
C GLN A 44 11.53 4.86 -1.19
N LEU A 45 12.12 5.19 -2.33
CA LEU A 45 13.54 5.45 -2.44
C LEU A 45 13.92 6.75 -1.70
N THR A 46 13.13 7.83 -1.86
CA THR A 46 13.35 9.08 -1.13
C THR A 46 13.11 8.92 0.38
N THR A 47 12.13 8.13 0.81
CA THR A 47 11.90 7.80 2.23
C THR A 47 13.11 7.06 2.82
N THR A 48 13.65 6.10 2.10
CA THR A 48 14.84 5.36 2.53
C THR A 48 16.06 6.28 2.64
N MET A 49 16.29 7.16 1.66
CA MET A 49 17.37 8.16 1.71
C MET A 49 17.19 9.14 2.87
N TYR A 50 15.95 9.59 3.13
CA TYR A 50 15.62 10.44 4.27
C TYR A 50 16.02 9.80 5.59
N THR A 51 15.70 8.51 5.77
CA THR A 51 16.04 7.75 6.98
C THR A 51 17.57 7.53 7.09
N TYR A 52 18.24 7.26 5.96
CA TYR A 52 19.69 7.05 5.92
C TYR A 52 20.49 8.29 6.40
N LEU A 53 20.01 9.51 6.08
CA LEU A 53 20.66 10.76 6.49
C LEU A 53 20.60 11.02 8.00
N THR A 54 19.75 10.33 8.75
CA THR A 54 19.67 10.51 10.21
C THR A 54 20.97 10.10 10.93
N SER A 55 21.65 9.06 10.46
CA SER A 55 22.91 8.58 11.06
C SER A 55 24.05 9.62 10.96
N PRO A 56 24.39 10.17 9.78
CA PRO A 56 25.41 11.22 9.69
C PRO A 56 25.04 12.51 10.44
N GLN A 57 23.76 12.84 10.57
CA GLN A 57 23.31 13.99 11.38
C GLN A 57 23.64 13.77 12.86
N LEU A 58 23.32 12.60 13.42
CA LEU A 58 23.66 12.28 14.80
C LEU A 58 25.17 12.32 15.04
N ASN A 59 25.96 11.81 14.10
CA ASN A 59 27.41 11.85 14.16
C ASN A 59 27.96 13.29 14.08
N ALA A 60 27.35 14.16 13.26
CA ALA A 60 27.74 15.57 13.17
C ALA A 60 27.51 16.33 14.49
N ILE A 61 26.35 16.07 15.15
CA ILE A 61 26.06 16.63 16.49
C ILE A 61 27.08 16.11 17.51
N ALA A 62 27.29 14.79 17.57
CA ALA A 62 28.21 14.19 18.53
C ALA A 62 29.66 14.69 18.36
N SER A 63 30.03 15.07 17.14
CA SER A 63 31.37 15.60 16.81
C SER A 63 31.46 17.13 16.94
N GLY A 64 30.39 17.85 17.33
CA GLY A 64 30.34 19.31 17.45
C GLY A 64 30.41 20.06 16.11
N LYS A 65 30.17 19.40 14.98
CA LYS A 65 30.24 19.98 13.62
C LYS A 65 28.89 20.55 13.21
N PHE A 66 28.54 21.73 13.75
CA PHE A 66 27.24 22.35 13.53
C PHE A 66 26.96 22.74 12.06
N GLU A 67 27.96 23.18 11.32
CA GLU A 67 27.81 23.54 9.90
C GLU A 67 27.36 22.32 9.10
N LEU A 68 28.06 21.19 9.24
CA LEU A 68 27.71 19.93 8.59
C LEU A 68 26.30 19.45 8.97
N PHE A 69 25.92 19.63 10.23
CA PHE A 69 24.58 19.28 10.71
C PHE A 69 23.48 20.11 10.02
N LEU A 70 23.69 21.42 9.88
CA LEU A 70 22.73 22.31 9.20
C LEU A 70 22.62 21.96 7.69
N GLU A 71 23.72 21.68 7.02
CA GLU A 71 23.72 21.23 5.63
C GLU A 71 22.93 19.93 5.45
N LEU A 72 23.15 18.96 6.32
CA LEU A 72 22.45 17.67 6.27
C LEU A 72 20.95 17.82 6.55
N ILE A 73 20.54 18.70 7.46
CA ILE A 73 19.12 19.02 7.71
C ILE A 73 18.50 19.65 6.46
N PHE A 74 19.19 20.58 5.82
CA PHE A 74 18.68 21.23 4.62
C PHE A 74 18.49 20.22 3.48
N VAL A 75 19.46 19.34 3.27
CA VAL A 75 19.35 18.25 2.27
C VAL A 75 18.19 17.32 2.62
N GLN A 76 18.06 16.92 3.89
CA GLN A 76 16.97 16.06 4.35
C GLN A 76 15.60 16.72 4.13
N PHE A 77 15.49 18.03 4.39
CA PHE A 77 14.27 18.80 4.11
C PHE A 77 13.90 18.77 2.62
N LEU A 78 14.86 18.97 1.72
CA LEU A 78 14.61 18.88 0.26
C LEU A 78 14.15 17.49 -0.17
N ILE A 79 14.80 16.45 0.33
CA ILE A 79 14.40 15.05 0.07
C ILE A 79 12.99 14.79 0.60
N GLY A 80 12.65 15.29 1.78
CA GLY A 80 11.32 15.19 2.37
C GLY A 80 10.24 15.86 1.50
N GLN A 81 10.54 17.03 0.89
CA GLN A 81 9.60 17.68 -0.04
C GLN A 81 9.39 16.84 -1.31
N VAL A 82 10.45 16.28 -1.89
CA VAL A 82 10.35 15.38 -3.05
C VAL A 82 9.52 14.13 -2.70
N CYS A 83 9.73 13.55 -1.53
CA CYS A 83 8.95 12.43 -1.02
C CYS A 83 7.45 12.75 -0.95
N ASN A 84 7.11 13.88 -0.29
CA ASN A 84 5.70 14.30 -0.13
C ASN A 84 5.01 14.57 -1.47
N VAL A 85 5.68 15.27 -2.38
CA VAL A 85 5.13 15.57 -3.71
C VAL A 85 4.91 14.27 -4.50
N SER A 86 5.89 13.36 -4.49
CA SER A 86 5.81 12.08 -5.19
C SER A 86 4.70 11.19 -4.65
N PHE A 87 4.55 11.13 -3.32
CA PHE A 87 3.50 10.35 -2.65
C PHE A 87 2.11 10.89 -2.98
N ASN A 88 1.90 12.21 -2.81
CA ASN A 88 0.60 12.82 -3.07
C ASN A 88 0.19 12.70 -4.54
N TRP A 89 1.14 12.89 -5.45
CA TRP A 89 0.88 12.75 -6.87
C TRP A 89 0.62 11.28 -7.26
N GLY A 90 1.39 10.35 -6.71
CA GLY A 90 1.18 8.91 -6.88
C GLY A 90 -0.20 8.47 -6.40
N SER A 91 -0.61 8.90 -5.21
CA SER A 91 -1.94 8.65 -4.64
C SER A 91 -3.06 9.22 -5.53
N LEU A 92 -2.90 10.47 -6.01
CA LEU A 92 -3.86 11.08 -6.92
C LEU A 92 -4.00 10.30 -8.24
N GLN A 93 -2.89 9.87 -8.84
CA GLN A 93 -2.91 9.09 -10.07
C GLN A 93 -3.50 7.70 -9.85
N ASN A 94 -3.22 7.06 -8.70
CA ASN A 94 -3.84 5.79 -8.32
C ASN A 94 -5.36 5.93 -8.18
N THR A 95 -5.83 6.99 -7.50
CA THR A 95 -7.26 7.28 -7.35
C THR A 95 -7.94 7.46 -8.71
N LYS A 96 -7.34 8.24 -9.61
CA LYS A 96 -7.85 8.41 -10.98
C LYS A 96 -7.88 7.09 -11.77
N GLN A 97 -6.87 6.26 -11.61
CA GLN A 97 -6.80 4.94 -12.25
C GLN A 97 -7.91 4.02 -11.75
N THR A 98 -8.10 3.99 -10.44
CA THR A 98 -9.14 3.22 -9.77
C THR A 98 -10.52 3.68 -10.20
N GLN A 99 -10.79 4.99 -10.21
CA GLN A 99 -12.07 5.54 -10.69
C GLN A 99 -12.36 5.17 -12.15
N THR A 100 -11.35 5.22 -13.03
CA THR A 100 -11.51 4.81 -14.43
C THR A 100 -11.92 3.34 -14.54
N LEU A 101 -11.28 2.47 -13.76
CA LEU A 101 -11.63 1.05 -13.72
C LEU A 101 -13.05 0.83 -13.20
N PHE A 102 -13.40 1.49 -12.08
CA PHE A 102 -14.74 1.36 -11.49
C PHE A 102 -15.85 1.92 -12.39
N HIS A 103 -15.57 2.95 -13.16
CA HIS A 103 -16.50 3.44 -14.18
C HIS A 103 -16.78 2.38 -15.24
N GLN A 104 -15.75 1.68 -15.73
CA GLN A 104 -15.94 0.57 -16.67
C GLN A 104 -16.74 -0.59 -16.08
N VAL A 105 -16.55 -0.88 -14.79
CA VAL A 105 -17.31 -1.92 -14.09
C VAL A 105 -18.77 -1.51 -13.92
N ARG A 106 -19.03 -0.27 -13.49
CA ARG A 106 -20.41 0.26 -13.41
C ARG A 106 -21.13 0.13 -14.73
N GLN A 107 -20.50 0.50 -15.83
CA GLN A 107 -21.09 0.37 -17.16
C GLN A 107 -21.41 -1.09 -17.53
N ARG A 108 -20.55 -2.05 -17.14
CA ARG A 108 -20.81 -3.49 -17.38
C ARG A 108 -21.98 -4.00 -16.53
N ILE A 109 -22.06 -3.60 -15.26
CA ILE A 109 -23.17 -3.95 -14.36
C ILE A 109 -24.46 -3.40 -14.92
N ILE A 110 -24.53 -2.11 -15.23
CA ILE A 110 -25.71 -1.46 -15.82
C ILE A 110 -26.14 -2.19 -17.09
N ARG A 111 -25.20 -2.44 -18.02
CA ARG A 111 -25.52 -3.14 -19.28
C ARG A 111 -26.05 -4.55 -19.04
N HIS A 112 -25.56 -5.26 -18.02
CA HIS A 112 -26.02 -6.58 -17.67
C HIS A 112 -27.47 -6.56 -17.15
N TYR A 113 -27.81 -5.61 -16.29
CA TYR A 113 -29.16 -5.48 -15.73
C TYR A 113 -30.18 -4.94 -16.73
N TYR A 114 -29.78 -4.07 -17.66
CA TYR A 114 -30.68 -3.62 -18.74
C TYR A 114 -31.13 -4.75 -19.68
N GLN A 115 -30.45 -5.88 -19.67
CA GLN A 115 -30.81 -7.07 -20.46
C GLN A 115 -31.65 -8.07 -19.67
N GLN A 116 -31.98 -7.78 -18.40
CA GLN A 116 -32.81 -8.64 -17.54
C GLN A 116 -34.20 -8.05 -17.27
N PRO A 117 -35.22 -8.87 -16.94
CA PRO A 117 -36.56 -8.38 -16.64
C PRO A 117 -36.56 -7.47 -15.39
N GLU A 118 -37.55 -6.55 -15.32
CA GLU A 118 -37.67 -5.38 -14.45
C GLU A 118 -37.59 -5.61 -12.93
N ASP A 119 -37.71 -6.82 -12.42
CA ASP A 119 -37.79 -7.13 -10.98
C ASP A 119 -36.44 -7.01 -10.20
N LYS A 120 -35.35 -6.57 -10.84
CA LYS A 120 -34.04 -6.56 -10.24
C LYS A 120 -33.39 -5.19 -10.00
N VAL A 121 -34.18 -4.13 -10.02
CA VAL A 121 -33.68 -2.75 -9.86
C VAL A 121 -33.03 -2.55 -8.49
N SER A 122 -33.64 -3.06 -7.41
CA SER A 122 -33.07 -2.95 -6.04
C SER A 122 -31.75 -3.73 -5.86
N GLU A 123 -31.62 -4.87 -6.53
CA GLU A 123 -30.36 -5.65 -6.55
C GLU A 123 -29.26 -4.90 -7.30
N MET A 124 -29.61 -4.27 -8.43
CA MET A 124 -28.70 -3.42 -9.20
C MET A 124 -28.22 -2.21 -8.39
N GLU A 125 -29.11 -1.51 -7.68
CA GLU A 125 -28.76 -0.38 -6.83
C GLU A 125 -27.80 -0.78 -5.70
N ASN A 126 -28.03 -1.92 -5.07
CA ASN A 126 -27.16 -2.43 -4.01
C ASN A 126 -25.75 -2.79 -4.55
N HIS A 127 -25.67 -3.45 -5.71
CA HIS A 127 -24.40 -3.76 -6.35
C HIS A 127 -23.65 -2.52 -6.85
N LEU A 128 -24.36 -1.49 -7.35
CA LEU A 128 -23.76 -0.23 -7.81
C LEU A 128 -23.31 0.67 -6.66
N GLY A 129 -24.00 0.62 -5.53
CA GLY A 129 -23.71 1.43 -4.34
C GLY A 129 -22.75 0.70 -3.39
N ASN A 130 -23.31 -0.10 -2.51
CA ASN A 130 -22.59 -0.67 -1.36
C ASN A 130 -21.49 -1.66 -1.77
N ASP A 131 -21.80 -2.62 -2.66
CA ASP A 131 -20.83 -3.66 -3.00
C ASP A 131 -19.63 -3.09 -3.74
N LEU A 132 -19.87 -2.17 -4.67
CA LEU A 132 -18.81 -1.56 -5.45
C LEU A 132 -17.90 -0.65 -4.60
N GLN A 133 -18.50 0.11 -3.67
CA GLN A 133 -17.74 0.93 -2.72
C GLN A 133 -16.89 0.07 -1.79
N LEU A 134 -17.47 -1.00 -1.25
CA LEU A 134 -16.74 -1.95 -0.39
C LEU A 134 -15.55 -2.59 -1.11
N VAL A 135 -15.71 -2.92 -2.39
CA VAL A 135 -14.63 -3.43 -3.23
C VAL A 135 -13.55 -2.38 -3.45
N GLN A 136 -13.93 -1.13 -3.69
CA GLN A 136 -13.00 -0.04 -3.88
C GLN A 136 -12.13 0.19 -2.64
N GLU A 137 -12.75 0.28 -1.47
CA GLU A 137 -12.06 0.56 -0.22
C GLU A 137 -11.22 -0.64 0.26
N SER A 138 -11.78 -1.84 0.22
CA SER A 138 -11.13 -3.03 0.79
C SER A 138 -10.10 -3.68 -0.13
N TYR A 139 -10.19 -3.51 -1.45
CA TYR A 139 -9.32 -4.20 -2.38
C TYR A 139 -8.25 -3.29 -2.98
N TYR A 140 -8.63 -2.18 -3.63
CA TYR A 140 -7.67 -1.37 -4.37
C TYR A 140 -6.79 -0.50 -3.48
N ASN A 141 -7.36 0.07 -2.42
CA ASN A 141 -6.56 0.87 -1.48
C ASN A 141 -5.59 -0.03 -0.70
N VAL A 142 -6.07 -1.17 -0.19
CA VAL A 142 -5.21 -2.14 0.52
C VAL A 142 -4.12 -2.69 -0.40
N TYR A 143 -4.44 -2.99 -1.66
CA TYR A 143 -3.45 -3.50 -2.60
C TYR A 143 -2.39 -2.47 -2.96
N PHE A 144 -2.78 -1.20 -3.12
CA PHE A 144 -1.85 -0.10 -3.35
C PHE A 144 -0.85 0.05 -2.20
N TYR A 145 -1.35 0.11 -0.96
CA TYR A 145 -0.49 0.20 0.22
C TYR A 145 0.40 -1.04 0.38
N PHE A 146 -0.13 -2.23 0.13
CA PHE A 146 0.65 -3.47 0.18
C PHE A 146 1.84 -3.45 -0.79
N VAL A 147 1.66 -2.95 -2.01
CA VAL A 147 2.77 -2.80 -2.98
C VAL A 147 3.78 -1.77 -2.49
N CYS A 148 3.31 -0.63 -1.93
CA CYS A 148 4.18 0.37 -1.32
C CYS A 148 5.03 -0.24 -0.20
N ASP A 149 4.42 -0.97 0.72
CA ASP A 149 5.08 -1.57 1.87
C ASP A 149 6.08 -2.65 1.44
N LEU A 150 5.75 -3.44 0.42
CA LEU A 150 6.64 -4.47 -0.11
C LEU A 150 7.92 -3.85 -0.71
N ILE A 151 7.78 -2.80 -1.50
CA ILE A 151 8.93 -2.05 -2.04
C ILE A 151 9.75 -1.45 -0.90
N TYR A 152 9.09 -0.85 0.10
CA TYR A 152 9.75 -0.27 1.27
C TYR A 152 10.56 -1.31 2.05
N ILE A 153 9.99 -2.48 2.32
CA ILE A 153 10.68 -3.58 3.02
C ILE A 153 11.95 -4.00 2.26
N ILE A 154 11.87 -4.17 0.93
CA ILE A 154 13.03 -4.54 0.10
C ILE A 154 14.14 -3.49 0.21
N LEU A 155 13.79 -2.21 0.10
CA LEU A 155 14.76 -1.10 0.18
C LEU A 155 15.35 -0.98 1.59
N THR A 156 14.53 -1.16 2.64
CA THR A 156 14.97 -1.10 4.04
C THR A 156 15.95 -2.24 4.35
N ILE A 157 15.66 -3.46 3.91
CA ILE A 157 16.59 -4.58 4.06
C ILE A 157 17.90 -4.28 3.35
N GLY A 158 17.86 -3.73 2.13
CA GLY A 158 19.04 -3.31 1.39
C GLY A 158 19.88 -2.29 2.16
N THR A 159 19.25 -1.27 2.74
CA THR A 159 19.97 -0.27 3.57
C THR A 159 20.54 -0.85 4.86
N LEU A 160 19.83 -1.75 5.53
CA LEU A 160 20.35 -2.41 6.72
C LEU A 160 21.62 -3.23 6.42
N PHE A 161 21.67 -3.87 5.25
CA PHE A 161 22.89 -4.58 4.81
C PHE A 161 24.08 -3.66 4.62
N THR A 162 23.88 -2.40 4.21
CA THR A 162 25.01 -1.43 4.06
C THR A 162 25.59 -1.00 5.40
N PHE A 163 24.82 -1.07 6.50
CA PHE A 163 25.33 -0.77 7.83
C PHE A 163 26.02 -1.98 8.47
N HIS A 164 25.27 -3.05 8.63
CA HIS A 164 25.81 -4.30 9.20
C HIS A 164 24.82 -5.46 9.02
N TRP A 165 25.26 -6.59 8.48
CA TRP A 165 24.39 -7.75 8.24
C TRP A 165 23.70 -8.29 9.51
N ILE A 166 24.34 -8.13 10.71
CA ILE A 166 23.77 -8.53 11.99
C ILE A 166 22.48 -7.77 12.29
N LEU A 167 22.36 -6.49 11.87
CA LEU A 167 21.15 -5.69 12.06
C LEU A 167 19.96 -6.30 11.30
N VAL A 168 20.19 -6.87 10.12
CA VAL A 168 19.16 -7.55 9.35
C VAL A 168 18.64 -8.76 10.11
N VAL A 169 19.54 -9.60 10.64
CA VAL A 169 19.16 -10.79 11.41
C VAL A 169 18.38 -10.40 12.67
N TYR A 170 18.86 -9.38 13.40
CA TYR A 170 18.18 -8.88 14.59
C TYR A 170 16.78 -8.35 14.29
N THR A 171 16.63 -7.55 13.23
CA THR A 171 15.34 -7.00 12.80
C THR A 171 14.37 -8.12 12.40
N LEU A 172 14.84 -9.13 11.68
CA LEU A 172 14.01 -10.29 11.32
C LEU A 172 13.56 -11.08 12.55
N LEU A 173 14.42 -11.30 13.53
CA LEU A 173 14.07 -11.96 14.79
C LEU A 173 13.01 -11.17 15.56
N VAL A 174 13.18 -9.86 15.73
CA VAL A 174 12.23 -9.00 16.44
C VAL A 174 10.88 -8.99 15.69
N THR A 175 10.88 -8.91 14.37
CA THR A 175 9.66 -8.94 13.56
C THR A 175 8.94 -10.28 13.70
N LEU A 176 9.68 -11.39 13.70
CA LEU A 176 9.10 -12.72 13.90
C LEU A 176 8.48 -12.86 15.30
N LEU A 177 9.15 -12.37 16.33
CA LEU A 177 8.60 -12.33 17.70
C LEU A 177 7.32 -11.47 17.77
N ALA A 178 7.32 -10.30 17.14
CA ALA A 178 6.16 -9.41 17.10
C ALA A 178 4.93 -10.04 16.43
N VAL A 179 5.12 -10.98 15.49
CA VAL A 179 4.03 -11.70 14.83
C VAL A 179 3.60 -12.94 15.64
N VAL A 180 4.55 -13.64 16.27
CA VAL A 180 4.29 -14.89 16.98
C VAL A 180 3.63 -14.64 18.33
N VAL A 181 4.10 -13.63 19.09
CA VAL A 181 3.59 -13.34 20.45
C VAL A 181 2.08 -13.06 20.47
N PRO A 182 1.50 -12.19 19.62
CA PRO A 182 0.04 -11.99 19.61
C PRO A 182 -0.74 -13.26 19.26
N LYS A 183 -0.26 -14.09 18.33
CA LYS A 183 -0.91 -15.36 17.97
C LYS A 183 -0.93 -16.36 19.12
N LEU A 184 0.16 -16.42 19.90
CA LEU A 184 0.21 -17.27 21.09
C LEU A 184 -0.74 -16.77 22.17
N THR A 185 -0.77 -15.45 22.41
CA THR A 185 -1.65 -14.83 23.41
C THR A 185 -3.13 -15.02 23.05
N GLU A 186 -3.51 -14.85 21.78
CA GLU A 186 -4.88 -15.07 21.29
C GLU A 186 -5.33 -16.52 21.54
N LYS A 187 -4.44 -17.49 21.33
CA LYS A 187 -4.73 -18.92 21.56
C LYS A 187 -4.99 -19.24 23.04
N TYR A 188 -4.32 -18.52 23.95
CA TYR A 188 -4.54 -18.69 25.40
C TYR A 188 -5.80 -17.96 25.89
N THR A 189 -6.06 -16.75 25.36
CA THR A 189 -7.23 -15.94 25.75
C THR A 189 -8.55 -16.54 25.25
N ASN A 190 -8.56 -17.18 24.09
CA ASN A 190 -9.76 -17.83 23.54
C ASN A 190 -10.07 -19.22 24.17
N ARG A 191 -9.23 -19.71 25.08
CA ARG A 191 -9.46 -20.98 25.83
C ARG A 191 -9.93 -20.79 27.26
N ALA A 192 -9.94 -19.55 27.77
CA ALA A 192 -10.49 -19.15 29.03
C ALA A 192 -11.93 -18.64 28.86
#